data_9ea087307ed138d363eb2d03e39e017e
#
_entry.id   9ea087307ed138d363eb2d03e39e017e
#
_cell.length_a   1.000
_cell.length_b   1.000
_cell.length_c   1.000
_cell.angle_alpha   90.00
_cell.angle_beta   90.00
_cell.angle_gamma   90.00
#
_symmetry.space_group_name_H-M   'P 1'
#
loop_
_entity.id
_entity.type
_entity.pdbx_description
1 polymer ?
#
loop_
_entity_poly.entity_id
_entity_poly.type
_entity_poly.pdbx_seq_one_letter_code
_entity_poly.pdbx_strand_id
1 'polypeptide(L)'
;MSPKPSPTPLIVALCAAQIVSMLGSATFPALLPTFLAEWNLSKTDAGWLNGIYYVGYLAAVPVLVSLTDRTPPRKIYYLCMVLTAVGTLGFALMTSGFWSAFVFRVISGVALAGTYMPGLKLLSNHLRHMAGDKDQSRAVAFYTSSFGIGTAISFYLSGVVATALDWHWAFGLASLGPAAAMVLAFLAFPHQDPEQTDRPSTHLLDFRPVFQCRAAMGYVLAYTAHNFELFVFRAWGVTYLVFAAATGPTGNMGWSATAIAAIINLLAMPSSVLGNELSRRFGRHRIITMVMLSSAVLACVLGISADWPYWVVVGLSLLYGITLTGDSASITAGVVAAAPKGYQGATMAVHSCIGFIGAFAGPLMFGVMLDIASPTDVGGETIASWGWAFAFTGLIVTLGPLALALLREKKKD
;
A
#
# COMPACT_ATOMS: atom_id res chain seq x y z
N MET A 1 -27.60 -35.10 9.57
CA MET A 1 -27.03 -33.81 9.05
C MET A 1 -25.56 -33.82 9.36
N SER A 2 -24.69 -33.94 8.36
CA SER A 2 -23.27 -33.79 8.55
C SER A 2 -22.97 -32.34 9.02
N PRO A 3 -22.10 -32.15 10.01
CA PRO A 3 -21.76 -30.80 10.48
C PRO A 3 -21.22 -29.97 9.29
N LYS A 4 -21.73 -28.75 9.10
CA LYS A 4 -21.20 -27.84 8.10
C LYS A 4 -19.71 -27.61 8.38
N PRO A 5 -18.82 -27.71 7.39
CA PRO A 5 -17.40 -27.51 7.60
C PRO A 5 -17.16 -26.11 8.17
N SER A 6 -16.27 -26.02 9.17
CA SER A 6 -15.90 -24.74 9.78
C SER A 6 -15.23 -23.83 8.73
N PRO A 7 -15.59 -22.53 8.64
CA PRO A 7 -14.94 -21.59 7.72
C PRO A 7 -13.51 -21.21 8.14
N THR A 8 -13.13 -21.48 9.38
CA THR A 8 -11.85 -21.06 9.97
C THR A 8 -10.62 -21.55 9.20
N PRO A 9 -10.50 -22.83 8.79
CA PRO A 9 -9.31 -23.28 8.04
C PRO A 9 -9.13 -22.55 6.72
N LEU A 10 -10.20 -22.25 6.00
CA LEU A 10 -10.17 -21.52 4.75
C LEU A 10 -9.69 -20.08 4.96
N ILE A 11 -10.21 -19.40 5.99
CA ILE A 11 -9.80 -18.02 6.34
C ILE A 11 -8.32 -18.00 6.68
N VAL A 12 -7.86 -18.89 7.55
CA VAL A 12 -6.45 -18.99 7.97
C VAL A 12 -5.54 -19.25 6.77
N ALA A 13 -5.89 -20.21 5.92
CA ALA A 13 -5.09 -20.56 4.75
C ALA A 13 -4.97 -19.39 3.76
N LEU A 14 -6.06 -18.64 3.51
CA LEU A 14 -6.01 -17.49 2.60
C LEU A 14 -5.31 -16.30 3.20
N CYS A 15 -5.44 -16.03 4.50
CA CYS A 15 -4.64 -15.02 5.18
C CYS A 15 -3.15 -15.39 5.13
N ALA A 16 -2.79 -16.64 5.35
CA ALA A 16 -1.41 -17.13 5.22
C ALA A 16 -0.92 -16.99 3.77
N ALA A 17 -1.73 -17.40 2.78
CA ALA A 17 -1.40 -17.24 1.36
C ALA A 17 -1.18 -15.77 1.00
N GLN A 18 -2.03 -14.86 1.51
CA GLN A 18 -1.85 -13.41 1.30
C GLN A 18 -0.54 -12.92 1.91
N ILE A 19 -0.21 -13.30 3.14
CA ILE A 19 1.04 -12.91 3.81
C ILE A 19 2.26 -13.37 2.99
N VAL A 20 2.32 -14.66 2.63
CA VAL A 20 3.50 -15.18 1.92
C VAL A 20 3.59 -14.65 0.49
N SER A 21 2.47 -14.38 -0.17
CA SER A 21 2.47 -13.78 -1.51
C SER A 21 3.07 -12.37 -1.53
N MET A 22 3.03 -11.67 -0.38
CA MET A 22 3.52 -10.30 -0.25
C MET A 22 5.02 -10.20 0.08
N LEU A 23 5.75 -11.31 0.24
CA LEU A 23 7.15 -11.30 0.67
C LEU A 23 8.09 -10.48 -0.23
N GLY A 24 7.77 -10.35 -1.53
CA GLY A 24 8.52 -9.53 -2.48
C GLY A 24 8.01 -8.08 -2.64
N SER A 25 6.90 -7.71 -1.99
CA SER A 25 6.21 -6.44 -2.27
C SER A 25 7.00 -5.19 -1.85
N ALA A 26 7.72 -5.28 -0.75
CA ALA A 26 8.51 -4.19 -0.18
C ALA A 26 10.03 -4.36 -0.37
N THR A 27 10.48 -5.41 -1.10
CA THR A 27 11.91 -5.67 -1.28
C THR A 27 12.64 -4.52 -1.98
N PHE A 28 12.02 -3.94 -3.02
CA PHE A 28 12.63 -2.81 -3.73
C PHE A 28 12.80 -1.57 -2.81
N PRO A 29 11.75 -1.03 -2.16
CA PRO A 29 11.92 0.11 -1.26
C PRO A 29 12.77 -0.21 -0.01
N ALA A 30 12.79 -1.45 0.46
CA ALA A 30 13.64 -1.87 1.57
C ALA A 30 15.13 -1.81 1.23
N LEU A 31 15.48 -2.03 -0.03
CA LEU A 31 16.85 -2.08 -0.53
C LEU A 31 17.18 -0.91 -1.46
N LEU A 32 16.35 0.14 -1.46
CA LEU A 32 16.54 1.32 -2.30
C LEU A 32 17.91 1.97 -2.13
N PRO A 33 18.50 2.10 -0.92
CA PRO A 33 19.86 2.63 -0.77
C PRO A 33 20.90 1.84 -1.57
N THR A 34 20.79 0.52 -1.63
CA THR A 34 21.67 -0.35 -2.41
C THR A 34 21.55 -0.05 -3.91
N PHE A 35 20.34 0.06 -4.44
CA PHE A 35 20.13 0.33 -5.86
C PHE A 35 20.54 1.74 -6.28
N LEU A 36 20.35 2.72 -5.42
CA LEU A 36 20.84 4.08 -5.64
C LEU A 36 22.35 4.08 -5.85
N ALA A 37 23.09 3.34 -5.01
CA ALA A 37 24.54 3.26 -5.08
C ALA A 37 25.04 2.37 -6.24
N GLU A 38 24.47 1.16 -6.37
CA GLU A 38 24.95 0.16 -7.33
C GLU A 38 24.64 0.53 -8.78
N TRP A 39 23.45 1.08 -9.05
CA TRP A 39 23.03 1.46 -10.39
C TRP A 39 23.19 2.97 -10.69
N ASN A 40 23.79 3.69 -9.77
CA ASN A 40 23.99 5.15 -9.88
C ASN A 40 22.71 5.90 -10.31
N LEU A 41 21.58 5.54 -9.66
CA LEU A 41 20.28 6.14 -9.96
C LEU A 41 20.19 7.56 -9.41
N SER A 42 19.55 8.47 -10.18
CA SER A 42 19.02 9.70 -9.61
C SER A 42 17.89 9.40 -8.63
N LYS A 43 17.54 10.35 -7.75
CA LYS A 43 16.37 10.18 -6.85
C LYS A 43 15.08 10.14 -7.65
N THR A 44 15.02 10.87 -8.75
CA THR A 44 13.92 10.82 -9.72
C THR A 44 13.75 9.40 -10.31
N ASP A 45 14.85 8.75 -10.75
CA ASP A 45 14.81 7.39 -11.26
C ASP A 45 14.30 6.41 -10.20
N ALA A 46 14.79 6.53 -8.98
CA ALA A 46 14.34 5.73 -7.84
C ALA A 46 12.84 5.94 -7.54
N GLY A 47 12.38 7.18 -7.62
CA GLY A 47 10.97 7.54 -7.52
C GLY A 47 10.12 6.91 -8.62
N TRP A 48 10.58 6.93 -9.88
CA TRP A 48 9.95 6.23 -10.99
C TRP A 48 9.81 4.74 -10.73
N LEU A 49 10.91 4.07 -10.34
CA LEU A 49 10.92 2.63 -10.08
C LEU A 49 9.98 2.23 -8.93
N ASN A 50 9.83 3.06 -7.91
CA ASN A 50 8.84 2.84 -6.86
C ASN A 50 7.41 3.06 -7.38
N GLY A 51 7.17 4.17 -8.10
CA GLY A 51 5.85 4.57 -8.58
C GLY A 51 5.29 3.68 -9.68
N ILE A 52 6.11 3.25 -10.63
CA ILE A 52 5.67 2.47 -11.81
C ILE A 52 4.99 1.14 -11.44
N TYR A 53 5.33 0.56 -10.30
CA TYR A 53 4.65 -0.57 -9.73
C TYR A 53 3.13 -0.31 -9.58
N TYR A 54 2.76 0.89 -9.14
CA TYR A 54 1.36 1.27 -8.96
C TYR A 54 0.68 1.68 -10.26
N VAL A 55 1.44 2.12 -11.27
CA VAL A 55 0.89 2.29 -12.64
C VAL A 55 0.51 0.95 -13.24
N GLY A 56 1.37 -0.08 -13.10
CA GLY A 56 1.03 -1.45 -13.51
C GLY A 56 -0.25 -1.96 -12.84
N TYR A 57 -0.38 -1.71 -11.54
CA TYR A 57 -1.59 -2.03 -10.78
C TYR A 57 -2.82 -1.29 -11.33
N LEU A 58 -2.75 0.03 -11.48
CA LEU A 58 -3.83 0.89 -11.97
C LEU A 58 -4.34 0.48 -13.35
N ALA A 59 -3.42 0.16 -14.26
CA ALA A 59 -3.76 -0.27 -15.61
C ALA A 59 -4.46 -1.64 -15.63
N ALA A 60 -4.07 -2.54 -14.71
CA ALA A 60 -4.55 -3.91 -14.67
C ALA A 60 -5.85 -4.09 -13.88
N VAL A 61 -6.10 -3.30 -12.82
CA VAL A 61 -7.28 -3.43 -11.96
C VAL A 61 -8.60 -3.42 -12.72
N PRO A 62 -8.91 -2.45 -13.59
CA PRO A 62 -10.19 -2.42 -14.31
C PRO A 62 -10.41 -3.68 -15.16
N VAL A 63 -9.34 -4.21 -15.76
CA VAL A 63 -9.40 -5.40 -16.62
C VAL A 63 -9.52 -6.67 -15.78
N LEU A 64 -8.59 -6.89 -14.86
CA LEU A 64 -8.51 -8.15 -14.10
C LEU A 64 -9.67 -8.32 -13.13
N VAL A 65 -10.11 -7.25 -12.46
CA VAL A 65 -11.26 -7.30 -11.55
C VAL A 65 -12.56 -7.54 -12.32
N SER A 66 -12.78 -6.84 -13.45
CA SER A 66 -13.96 -7.08 -14.30
C SER A 66 -13.96 -8.48 -14.92
N LEU A 67 -12.78 -9.03 -15.22
CA LEU A 67 -12.66 -10.38 -15.76
C LEU A 67 -13.10 -11.44 -14.72
N THR A 68 -13.02 -11.15 -13.42
CA THR A 68 -13.56 -12.06 -12.37
C THR A 68 -15.08 -12.21 -12.40
N ASP A 69 -15.80 -11.37 -13.14
CA ASP A 69 -17.25 -11.49 -13.33
C ASP A 69 -17.61 -12.47 -14.48
N ARG A 70 -16.64 -12.76 -15.36
CA ARG A 70 -16.81 -13.63 -16.53
C ARG A 70 -15.99 -14.93 -16.43
N THR A 71 -14.92 -14.91 -15.65
CA THR A 71 -13.97 -16.01 -15.49
C THR A 71 -13.87 -16.34 -13.99
N PRO A 72 -13.77 -17.62 -13.61
CA PRO A 72 -13.60 -17.99 -12.21
C PRO A 72 -12.44 -17.22 -11.55
N PRO A 73 -12.67 -16.51 -10.43
CA PRO A 73 -11.65 -15.69 -9.76
C PRO A 73 -10.36 -16.47 -9.45
N ARG A 74 -10.48 -17.77 -9.21
CA ARG A 74 -9.36 -18.70 -8.99
C ARG A 74 -8.36 -18.71 -10.14
N LYS A 75 -8.81 -18.71 -11.39
CA LYS A 75 -7.91 -18.72 -12.57
C LYS A 75 -7.08 -17.46 -12.65
N ILE A 76 -7.70 -16.30 -12.39
CA ILE A 76 -7.03 -15.00 -12.38
C ILE A 76 -6.04 -14.95 -11.23
N TYR A 77 -6.45 -15.39 -10.04
CA TYR A 77 -5.60 -15.44 -8.85
C TYR A 77 -4.32 -16.26 -9.10
N TYR A 78 -4.45 -17.50 -9.61
CA TYR A 78 -3.28 -18.34 -9.88
C TYR A 78 -2.39 -17.80 -11.00
N LEU A 79 -2.97 -17.30 -12.09
CA LEU A 79 -2.20 -16.66 -13.16
C LEU A 79 -1.36 -15.49 -12.62
N CYS A 80 -1.96 -14.66 -11.79
CA CYS A 80 -1.27 -13.50 -11.21
C CYS A 80 -0.28 -13.90 -10.10
N MET A 81 -0.47 -15.01 -9.40
CA MET A 81 0.56 -15.56 -8.50
C MET A 81 1.79 -16.04 -9.29
N VAL A 82 1.58 -16.71 -10.42
CA VAL A 82 2.70 -17.07 -11.33
C VAL A 82 3.39 -15.81 -11.82
N LEU A 83 2.62 -14.79 -12.23
CA LEU A 83 3.18 -13.53 -12.71
C LEU A 83 3.94 -12.78 -11.60
N THR A 84 3.48 -12.85 -10.35
CA THR A 84 4.21 -12.31 -9.19
C THR A 84 5.54 -13.04 -9.00
N ALA A 85 5.54 -14.37 -9.06
CA ALA A 85 6.76 -15.18 -8.94
C ALA A 85 7.74 -14.86 -10.07
N VAL A 86 7.26 -14.80 -11.32
CA VAL A 86 8.08 -14.45 -12.50
C VAL A 86 8.62 -13.03 -12.39
N GLY A 87 7.80 -12.06 -12.00
CA GLY A 87 8.24 -10.67 -11.83
C GLY A 87 9.32 -10.53 -10.74
N THR A 88 9.14 -11.22 -9.60
CA THR A 88 10.09 -11.17 -8.49
C THR A 88 11.37 -11.94 -8.78
N LEU A 89 11.26 -13.15 -9.35
CA LEU A 89 12.42 -13.95 -9.74
C LEU A 89 13.18 -13.32 -10.91
N GLY A 90 12.46 -12.81 -11.92
CA GLY A 90 13.03 -12.10 -13.04
C GLY A 90 13.79 -10.85 -12.60
N PHE A 91 13.26 -10.13 -11.60
CA PHE A 91 14.00 -9.03 -10.98
C PHE A 91 15.32 -9.52 -10.38
N ALA A 92 15.33 -10.63 -9.65
CA ALA A 92 16.53 -11.21 -9.05
C ALA A 92 17.59 -11.61 -10.08
N LEU A 93 17.18 -12.18 -11.20
CA LEU A 93 18.10 -12.85 -12.14
C LEU A 93 18.50 -12.00 -13.34
N MET A 94 17.66 -11.03 -13.73
CA MET A 94 17.79 -10.32 -15.01
C MET A 94 17.91 -8.81 -14.87
N THR A 95 17.87 -8.27 -13.63
CA THR A 95 17.95 -6.83 -13.43
C THR A 95 19.40 -6.39 -13.28
N SER A 96 19.77 -5.39 -14.08
CA SER A 96 21.11 -4.79 -14.07
C SER A 96 21.09 -3.25 -14.12
N GLY A 97 19.93 -2.62 -13.90
CA GLY A 97 19.78 -1.17 -13.92
C GLY A 97 18.34 -0.73 -14.12
N PHE A 98 18.14 0.57 -14.37
CA PHE A 98 16.83 1.21 -14.41
C PHE A 98 15.81 0.51 -15.33
N TRP A 99 16.12 0.29 -16.61
CA TRP A 99 15.13 -0.20 -17.57
C TRP A 99 14.68 -1.65 -17.32
N SER A 100 15.61 -2.52 -16.93
CA SER A 100 15.27 -3.89 -16.56
C SER A 100 14.44 -3.93 -15.27
N ALA A 101 14.81 -3.12 -14.27
CA ALA A 101 14.02 -2.97 -13.05
C ALA A 101 12.60 -2.44 -13.34
N PHE A 102 12.49 -1.44 -14.23
CA PHE A 102 11.22 -0.85 -14.64
C PHE A 102 10.25 -1.91 -15.18
N VAL A 103 10.70 -2.77 -16.08
CA VAL A 103 9.87 -3.83 -16.65
C VAL A 103 9.36 -4.80 -15.58
N PHE A 104 10.23 -5.30 -14.70
CA PHE A 104 9.81 -6.22 -13.64
C PHE A 104 8.95 -5.57 -12.58
N ARG A 105 9.11 -4.28 -12.32
CA ARG A 105 8.23 -3.50 -11.43
C ARG A 105 6.82 -3.37 -12.03
N VAL A 106 6.69 -3.09 -13.33
CA VAL A 106 5.38 -3.08 -14.02
C VAL A 106 4.72 -4.45 -13.93
N ILE A 107 5.44 -5.53 -14.27
CA ILE A 107 4.92 -6.90 -14.20
C ILE A 107 4.40 -7.22 -12.78
N SER A 108 5.18 -6.89 -11.76
CA SER A 108 4.79 -7.11 -10.35
C SER A 108 3.56 -6.28 -9.95
N GLY A 109 3.42 -5.05 -10.47
CA GLY A 109 2.25 -4.21 -10.26
C GLY A 109 0.99 -4.78 -10.89
N VAL A 110 1.08 -5.23 -12.15
CA VAL A 110 -0.02 -5.94 -12.86
C VAL A 110 -0.44 -7.19 -12.08
N ALA A 111 0.53 -7.96 -11.60
CA ALA A 111 0.29 -9.17 -10.82
C ALA A 111 -0.46 -8.89 -9.50
N LEU A 112 -0.10 -7.81 -8.79
CA LEU A 112 -0.78 -7.40 -7.55
C LEU A 112 -2.28 -7.17 -7.78
N ALA A 113 -2.67 -6.58 -8.90
CA ALA A 113 -4.08 -6.32 -9.23
C ALA A 113 -4.91 -7.61 -9.31
N GLY A 114 -4.31 -8.72 -9.73
CA GLY A 114 -4.98 -10.01 -9.87
C GLY A 114 -4.81 -10.94 -8.66
N THR A 115 -4.03 -10.57 -7.65
CA THR A 115 -3.85 -11.39 -6.44
C THR A 115 -4.73 -10.91 -5.29
N TYR A 116 -4.67 -9.63 -4.93
CA TYR A 116 -5.37 -9.11 -3.76
C TYR A 116 -6.88 -9.11 -3.90
N MET A 117 -7.44 -8.40 -4.89
CA MET A 117 -8.89 -8.28 -5.06
C MET A 117 -9.56 -9.59 -5.50
N PRO A 118 -9.03 -10.34 -6.47
CA PRO A 118 -9.56 -11.67 -6.80
C PRO A 118 -9.47 -12.66 -5.64
N GLY A 119 -8.41 -12.62 -4.82
CA GLY A 119 -8.28 -13.43 -3.61
C GLY A 119 -9.36 -13.10 -2.58
N LEU A 120 -9.65 -11.82 -2.35
CA LEU A 120 -10.74 -11.39 -1.48
C LEU A 120 -12.11 -11.83 -2.00
N LYS A 121 -12.34 -11.72 -3.31
CA LYS A 121 -13.58 -12.18 -3.96
C LYS A 121 -13.75 -13.69 -3.82
N LEU A 122 -12.66 -14.44 -4.00
CA LEU A 122 -12.63 -15.89 -3.84
C LEU A 122 -13.00 -16.30 -2.41
N LEU A 123 -12.41 -15.66 -1.40
CA LEU A 123 -12.74 -15.86 0.01
C LEU A 123 -14.22 -15.55 0.27
N SER A 124 -14.69 -14.39 -0.15
CA SER A 124 -16.07 -13.93 0.09
C SER A 124 -17.11 -14.85 -0.56
N ASN A 125 -16.86 -15.33 -1.78
CA ASN A 125 -17.76 -16.26 -2.47
C ASN A 125 -17.89 -17.59 -1.72
N HIS A 126 -16.79 -18.18 -1.25
CA HIS A 126 -16.85 -19.44 -0.50
C HIS A 126 -17.51 -19.26 0.86
N LEU A 127 -17.25 -18.15 1.57
CA LEU A 127 -17.85 -17.90 2.87
C LEU A 127 -19.35 -17.65 2.81
N ARG A 128 -19.86 -17.02 1.73
CA ARG A 128 -21.30 -16.81 1.54
C ARG A 128 -22.09 -18.12 1.55
N HIS A 129 -21.48 -19.23 1.10
CA HIS A 129 -22.09 -20.54 1.10
C HIS A 129 -21.89 -21.33 2.40
N MET A 130 -20.88 -20.98 3.21
CA MET A 130 -20.49 -21.73 4.40
C MET A 130 -20.93 -21.06 5.72
N ALA A 131 -20.95 -19.74 5.78
CA ALA A 131 -21.09 -18.94 7.00
C ALA A 131 -22.06 -17.79 6.81
N GLY A 132 -22.57 -17.22 7.94
CA GLY A 132 -23.43 -16.05 7.90
C GLY A 132 -22.65 -14.73 7.70
N ASP A 133 -23.39 -13.63 7.49
CA ASP A 133 -22.83 -12.29 7.18
C ASP A 133 -21.81 -11.76 8.21
N LYS A 134 -21.97 -12.13 9.48
CA LYS A 134 -21.03 -11.69 10.54
C LYS A 134 -19.65 -12.32 10.38
N ASP A 135 -19.57 -13.59 10.01
CA ASP A 135 -18.30 -14.28 9.79
C ASP A 135 -17.61 -13.80 8.52
N GLN A 136 -18.38 -13.43 7.50
CA GLN A 136 -17.85 -12.82 6.29
C GLN A 136 -17.15 -11.49 6.57
N SER A 137 -17.77 -10.61 7.36
CA SER A 137 -17.17 -9.31 7.71
C SER A 137 -15.84 -9.47 8.46
N ARG A 138 -15.78 -10.42 9.41
CA ARG A 138 -14.54 -10.71 10.17
C ARG A 138 -13.46 -11.28 9.25
N ALA A 139 -13.81 -12.19 8.35
CA ALA A 139 -12.86 -12.78 7.40
C ALA A 139 -12.26 -11.75 6.46
N VAL A 140 -13.08 -10.82 5.94
CA VAL A 140 -12.62 -9.69 5.12
C VAL A 140 -11.64 -8.82 5.91
N ALA A 141 -11.93 -8.53 7.18
CA ALA A 141 -11.03 -7.75 8.03
C ALA A 141 -9.68 -8.46 8.26
N PHE A 142 -9.67 -9.77 8.53
CA PHE A 142 -8.44 -10.55 8.68
C PHE A 142 -7.64 -10.61 7.38
N TYR A 143 -8.30 -10.82 6.24
CA TYR A 143 -7.64 -10.85 4.94
C TYR A 143 -7.01 -9.50 4.58
N THR A 144 -7.72 -8.41 4.83
CA THR A 144 -7.19 -7.05 4.62
C THR A 144 -5.99 -6.77 5.52
N SER A 145 -6.05 -7.21 6.79
CA SER A 145 -4.95 -7.07 7.74
C SER A 145 -3.71 -7.87 7.32
N SER A 146 -3.91 -9.03 6.69
CA SER A 146 -2.81 -9.88 6.18
C SER A 146 -1.92 -9.16 5.18
N PHE A 147 -2.47 -8.23 4.40
CA PHE A 147 -1.69 -7.39 3.48
C PHE A 147 -0.65 -6.55 4.23
N GLY A 148 -1.03 -5.89 5.32
CA GLY A 148 -0.12 -5.09 6.14
C GLY A 148 0.95 -5.95 6.82
N ILE A 149 0.57 -7.11 7.34
CA ILE A 149 1.50 -8.08 7.95
C ILE A 149 2.51 -8.58 6.91
N GLY A 150 2.03 -8.98 5.71
CA GLY A 150 2.89 -9.42 4.63
C GLY A 150 3.90 -8.35 4.18
N THR A 151 3.45 -7.11 4.07
CA THR A 151 4.32 -5.97 3.75
C THR A 151 5.38 -5.75 4.83
N ALA A 152 5.01 -5.82 6.10
CA ALA A 152 5.94 -5.67 7.22
C ALA A 152 7.02 -6.77 7.22
N ILE A 153 6.59 -8.03 7.03
CA ILE A 153 7.51 -9.18 6.91
C ILE A 153 8.42 -9.00 5.69
N SER A 154 7.89 -8.50 4.56
CA SER A 154 8.69 -8.22 3.37
C SER A 154 9.81 -7.21 3.65
N PHE A 155 9.54 -6.08 4.33
CA PHE A 155 10.58 -5.13 4.74
C PHE A 155 11.66 -5.79 5.59
N TYR A 156 11.25 -6.53 6.63
CA TYR A 156 12.18 -7.16 7.56
C TYR A 156 13.06 -8.21 6.89
N LEU A 157 12.43 -9.18 6.20
CA LEU A 157 13.16 -10.28 5.58
C LEU A 157 14.07 -9.80 4.44
N SER A 158 13.64 -8.80 3.66
CA SER A 158 14.49 -8.21 2.61
C SER A 158 15.78 -7.64 3.19
N GLY A 159 15.70 -6.92 4.31
CA GLY A 159 16.88 -6.39 4.98
C GLY A 159 17.78 -7.50 5.54
N VAL A 160 17.20 -8.49 6.23
CA VAL A 160 17.95 -9.62 6.81
C VAL A 160 18.67 -10.42 5.73
N VAL A 161 17.95 -10.80 4.66
CA VAL A 161 18.54 -11.61 3.59
C VAL A 161 19.59 -10.83 2.81
N ALA A 162 19.34 -9.56 2.49
CA ALA A 162 20.31 -8.75 1.76
C ALA A 162 21.57 -8.44 2.58
N THR A 163 21.47 -8.36 3.92
CA THR A 163 22.64 -8.20 4.79
C THR A 163 23.45 -9.49 4.92
N ALA A 164 22.78 -10.65 4.95
CA ALA A 164 23.42 -11.95 5.11
C ALA A 164 24.03 -12.48 3.80
N LEU A 165 23.43 -12.16 2.68
CA LEU A 165 23.79 -12.62 1.34
C LEU A 165 23.93 -11.41 0.38
N ASP A 166 22.88 -11.10 -0.39
CA ASP A 166 22.77 -9.92 -1.25
C ASP A 166 21.31 -9.67 -1.67
N TRP A 167 21.06 -8.63 -2.48
CA TRP A 167 19.73 -8.31 -2.95
C TRP A 167 19.15 -9.31 -3.95
N HIS A 168 19.96 -10.04 -4.72
CA HIS A 168 19.50 -11.08 -5.63
C HIS A 168 18.82 -12.21 -4.85
N TRP A 169 19.43 -12.62 -3.75
CA TRP A 169 18.84 -13.61 -2.84
C TRP A 169 17.57 -13.08 -2.14
N ALA A 170 17.53 -11.79 -1.79
CA ALA A 170 16.32 -11.21 -1.18
C ALA A 170 15.11 -11.31 -2.12
N PHE A 171 15.25 -10.97 -3.41
CA PHE A 171 14.21 -11.16 -4.41
C PHE A 171 13.99 -12.64 -4.76
N GLY A 172 15.09 -13.41 -4.93
CA GLY A 172 15.03 -14.83 -5.28
C GLY A 172 14.24 -15.64 -4.26
N LEU A 173 14.51 -15.51 -2.96
CA LEU A 173 13.77 -16.19 -1.90
C LEU A 173 12.34 -15.66 -1.79
N ALA A 174 12.12 -14.34 -1.94
CA ALA A 174 10.79 -13.76 -1.92
C ALA A 174 9.90 -14.31 -3.06
N SER A 175 10.48 -14.72 -4.21
CA SER A 175 9.74 -15.32 -5.32
C SER A 175 9.10 -16.67 -5.00
N LEU A 176 9.58 -17.36 -3.96
CA LEU A 176 8.97 -18.60 -3.45
C LEU A 176 7.65 -18.34 -2.73
N GLY A 177 7.43 -17.11 -2.24
CA GLY A 177 6.20 -16.74 -1.53
C GLY A 177 4.94 -16.93 -2.37
N PRO A 178 4.83 -16.38 -3.59
CA PRO A 178 3.69 -16.63 -4.48
C PRO A 178 3.47 -18.10 -4.83
N ALA A 179 4.53 -18.89 -4.99
CA ALA A 179 4.43 -20.32 -5.21
C ALA A 179 3.84 -21.04 -3.97
N ALA A 180 4.30 -20.70 -2.77
CA ALA A 180 3.74 -21.21 -1.53
C ALA A 180 2.27 -20.77 -1.36
N ALA A 181 1.93 -19.52 -1.72
CA ALA A 181 0.55 -19.03 -1.70
C ALA A 181 -0.36 -19.84 -2.63
N MET A 182 0.10 -20.20 -3.82
CA MET A 182 -0.64 -21.06 -4.74
C MET A 182 -0.92 -22.45 -4.13
N VAL A 183 0.09 -23.06 -3.51
CA VAL A 183 -0.06 -24.35 -2.85
C VAL A 183 -1.08 -24.27 -1.70
N LEU A 184 -0.96 -23.25 -0.84
CA LEU A 184 -1.90 -23.03 0.26
C LEU A 184 -3.33 -22.84 -0.23
N ALA A 185 -3.51 -22.01 -1.28
CA ALA A 185 -4.82 -21.79 -1.87
C ALA A 185 -5.37 -23.07 -2.54
N PHE A 186 -4.52 -23.83 -3.25
CA PHE A 186 -4.93 -25.08 -3.88
C PHE A 186 -5.41 -26.13 -2.87
N LEU A 187 -4.73 -26.25 -1.74
CA LEU A 187 -5.08 -27.20 -0.67
C LEU A 187 -6.33 -26.75 0.12
N ALA A 188 -6.54 -25.44 0.24
CA ALA A 188 -7.63 -24.90 1.05
C ALA A 188 -8.97 -24.81 0.32
N PHE A 189 -8.95 -24.58 -1.00
CA PHE A 189 -10.19 -24.41 -1.76
C PHE A 189 -10.77 -25.75 -2.24
N PRO A 190 -12.10 -25.92 -2.15
CA PRO A 190 -12.81 -26.99 -2.83
C PRO A 190 -12.52 -26.94 -4.34
N HIS A 191 -12.53 -28.09 -5.01
CA HIS A 191 -12.21 -28.20 -6.44
C HIS A 191 -13.21 -27.46 -7.36
N GLN A 192 -14.42 -27.20 -6.87
CA GLN A 192 -15.45 -26.47 -7.60
C GLN A 192 -15.66 -25.10 -6.97
N ASP A 193 -15.56 -24.06 -7.79
CA ASP A 193 -15.95 -22.70 -7.35
C ASP A 193 -17.49 -22.65 -7.24
N PRO A 194 -18.03 -21.93 -6.23
CA PRO A 194 -19.47 -21.74 -6.10
C PRO A 194 -20.02 -21.06 -7.38
N GLU A 195 -21.22 -21.50 -7.80
CA GLU A 195 -21.89 -20.95 -8.95
C GLU A 195 -22.16 -19.46 -8.76
N GLN A 196 -21.78 -18.63 -9.72
CA GLN A 196 -21.99 -17.18 -9.65
C GLN A 196 -23.46 -16.88 -9.94
N THR A 197 -24.25 -16.70 -8.88
CA THR A 197 -25.71 -16.53 -8.97
C THR A 197 -26.17 -15.13 -9.37
N ASP A 198 -25.33 -14.10 -9.27
CA ASP A 198 -25.70 -12.73 -9.54
C ASP A 198 -24.78 -12.06 -10.56
N ARG A 199 -25.26 -11.90 -11.78
CA ARG A 199 -24.70 -10.89 -12.71
C ARG A 199 -25.28 -9.54 -12.29
N PRO A 200 -24.47 -8.57 -11.83
CA PRO A 200 -24.98 -7.24 -11.52
C PRO A 200 -25.57 -6.63 -12.79
N SER A 201 -26.86 -6.27 -12.72
CA SER A 201 -27.61 -5.63 -13.79
C SER A 201 -27.29 -4.14 -13.99
N THR A 202 -26.31 -3.62 -13.27
CA THR A 202 -25.92 -2.20 -13.33
C THR A 202 -24.91 -1.95 -14.44
N HIS A 203 -24.98 -0.78 -15.07
CA HIS A 203 -23.97 -0.28 -16.02
C HIS A 203 -22.61 -0.17 -15.29
N LEU A 204 -21.80 -1.23 -15.36
CA LEU A 204 -20.52 -1.41 -14.65
C LEU A 204 -19.50 -0.28 -14.89
N LEU A 205 -19.71 0.54 -15.93
CA LEU A 205 -18.78 1.61 -16.35
C LEU A 205 -19.40 3.01 -16.30
N ASP A 206 -20.58 3.20 -15.71
CA ASP A 206 -21.12 4.54 -15.52
C ASP A 206 -20.63 5.15 -14.21
N PHE A 207 -19.54 5.90 -14.29
CA PHE A 207 -18.94 6.61 -13.16
C PHE A 207 -19.45 8.04 -13.00
N ARG A 208 -20.31 8.54 -13.91
CA ARG A 208 -20.79 9.93 -13.89
C ARG A 208 -21.47 10.32 -12.58
N PRO A 209 -22.39 9.51 -11.99
CA PRO A 209 -23.04 9.87 -10.73
C PRO A 209 -22.03 9.98 -9.57
N VAL A 210 -20.92 9.24 -9.62
CA VAL A 210 -19.86 9.31 -8.60
C VAL A 210 -19.12 10.64 -8.71
N PHE A 211 -18.71 11.04 -9.91
CA PHE A 211 -18.03 12.32 -10.13
C PHE A 211 -18.90 13.53 -9.80
N GLN A 212 -20.21 13.40 -9.95
CA GLN A 212 -21.19 14.46 -9.60
C GLN A 212 -21.43 14.52 -8.08
N CYS A 213 -21.17 13.44 -7.34
CA CYS A 213 -21.34 13.40 -5.89
C CYS A 213 -20.17 14.10 -5.18
N ARG A 214 -20.35 15.38 -4.85
CA ARG A 214 -19.31 16.21 -4.21
C ARG A 214 -18.77 15.58 -2.92
N ALA A 215 -19.63 15.06 -2.06
CA ALA A 215 -19.22 14.45 -0.80
C ALA A 215 -18.34 13.21 -1.03
N ALA A 216 -18.69 12.33 -1.96
CA ALA A 216 -17.87 11.18 -2.32
C ALA A 216 -16.51 11.61 -2.89
N MET A 217 -16.49 12.59 -3.81
CA MET A 217 -15.26 13.13 -4.39
C MET A 217 -14.36 13.82 -3.37
N GLY A 218 -14.92 14.48 -2.35
CA GLY A 218 -14.14 15.02 -1.24
C GLY A 218 -13.32 13.95 -0.52
N TYR A 219 -13.93 12.81 -0.21
CA TYR A 219 -13.23 11.67 0.39
C TYR A 219 -12.26 11.00 -0.58
N VAL A 220 -12.59 10.90 -1.88
CA VAL A 220 -11.70 10.35 -2.90
C VAL A 220 -10.41 11.17 -3.01
N LEU A 221 -10.50 12.49 -3.07
CA LEU A 221 -9.34 13.37 -3.13
C LEU A 221 -8.54 13.37 -1.83
N ALA A 222 -9.20 13.28 -0.66
CA ALA A 222 -8.52 13.12 0.61
C ALA A 222 -7.74 11.79 0.65
N TYR A 223 -8.29 10.71 0.08
CA TYR A 223 -7.60 9.43 -0.04
C TYR A 223 -6.40 9.49 -0.99
N THR A 224 -6.48 10.29 -2.04
CA THR A 224 -5.35 10.50 -2.95
C THR A 224 -4.19 11.20 -2.24
N ALA A 225 -4.47 12.24 -1.45
CA ALA A 225 -3.48 12.91 -0.62
C ALA A 225 -2.90 11.99 0.47
N HIS A 226 -3.74 11.18 1.13
CA HIS A 226 -3.31 10.14 2.06
C HIS A 226 -2.38 9.11 1.40
N ASN A 227 -2.77 8.57 0.24
CA ASN A 227 -1.94 7.62 -0.48
C ASN A 227 -0.63 8.24 -0.98
N PHE A 228 -0.62 9.50 -1.40
CA PHE A 228 0.60 10.20 -1.75
C PHE A 228 1.60 10.10 -0.60
N GLU A 229 1.21 10.50 0.60
CA GLU A 229 2.05 10.47 1.80
C GLU A 229 2.46 9.06 2.20
N LEU A 230 1.50 8.12 2.26
CA LEU A 230 1.74 6.74 2.65
C LEU A 230 2.80 6.08 1.77
N PHE A 231 2.69 6.27 0.47
CA PHE A 231 3.61 5.63 -0.47
C PHE A 231 4.93 6.39 -0.63
N VAL A 232 4.98 7.69 -0.34
CA VAL A 232 6.25 8.41 -0.10
C VAL A 232 7.02 7.74 1.01
N PHE A 233 6.39 7.57 2.19
CA PHE A 233 7.12 7.05 3.34
C PHE A 233 7.48 5.56 3.19
N ARG A 234 6.63 4.77 2.54
CA ARG A 234 6.96 3.38 2.19
C ARG A 234 8.13 3.26 1.21
N ALA A 235 8.24 4.17 0.26
CA ALA A 235 9.31 4.16 -0.74
C ALA A 235 10.63 4.70 -0.20
N TRP A 236 10.60 5.77 0.56
CA TRP A 236 11.78 6.53 0.97
C TRP A 236 12.16 6.40 2.43
N GLY A 237 11.28 5.85 3.28
CA GLY A 237 11.48 5.81 4.73
C GLY A 237 12.74 5.04 5.14
N VAL A 238 13.06 3.90 4.48
CA VAL A 238 14.30 3.16 4.74
C VAL A 238 15.51 3.98 4.33
N THR A 239 15.48 4.62 3.15
CA THR A 239 16.57 5.47 2.66
C THR A 239 16.79 6.66 3.60
N TYR A 240 15.71 7.29 4.07
CA TYR A 240 15.79 8.36 5.07
C TYR A 240 16.42 7.89 6.38
N LEU A 241 16.01 6.74 6.91
CA LEU A 241 16.57 6.18 8.14
C LEU A 241 18.06 5.83 8.00
N VAL A 242 18.47 5.32 6.83
CA VAL A 242 19.89 5.07 6.53
C VAL A 242 20.66 6.40 6.48
N PHE A 243 20.12 7.42 5.82
CA PHE A 243 20.72 8.76 5.79
C PHE A 243 20.84 9.37 7.20
N ALA A 244 19.79 9.33 7.99
CA ALA A 244 19.80 9.84 9.37
C ALA A 244 20.79 9.10 10.26
N ALA A 245 20.93 7.78 10.10
CA ALA A 245 21.94 7.00 10.83
C ALA A 245 23.37 7.37 10.47
N ALA A 246 23.61 7.77 9.22
CA ALA A 246 24.93 8.22 8.75
C ALA A 246 25.26 9.68 9.14
N THR A 247 24.22 10.52 9.27
CA THR A 247 24.37 11.97 9.54
C THR A 247 24.33 12.30 11.02
N GLY A 248 23.50 11.57 11.79
CA GLY A 248 23.28 11.81 13.21
C GLY A 248 24.44 11.37 14.11
N PRO A 249 24.52 11.93 15.34
CA PRO A 249 25.66 11.76 16.24
C PRO A 249 25.77 10.34 16.85
N THR A 250 24.73 9.51 16.78
CA THR A 250 24.67 8.22 17.49
C THR A 250 24.76 7.00 16.57
N GLY A 251 24.87 7.20 15.24
CA GLY A 251 24.78 6.09 14.30
C GLY A 251 23.43 5.36 14.40
N ASN A 252 23.33 4.16 13.87
CA ASN A 252 22.09 3.37 13.85
C ASN A 252 21.79 2.63 15.18
N MET A 253 22.67 2.72 16.17
CA MET A 253 22.53 2.05 17.49
C MET A 253 22.22 0.55 17.39
N GLY A 254 22.64 -0.13 16.33
CA GLY A 254 22.33 -1.54 16.07
C GLY A 254 20.92 -1.81 15.54
N TRP A 255 20.11 -0.78 15.25
CA TRP A 255 18.75 -0.93 14.74
C TRP A 255 18.74 -0.86 13.22
N SER A 256 18.22 -1.91 12.59
CA SER A 256 18.06 -1.95 11.12
C SER A 256 16.93 -1.04 10.66
N ALA A 257 17.20 -0.21 9.66
CA ALA A 257 16.18 0.66 9.04
C ALA A 257 15.00 -0.14 8.47
N THR A 258 15.25 -1.33 7.92
CA THR A 258 14.20 -2.23 7.42
C THR A 258 13.36 -2.85 8.54
N ALA A 259 13.96 -3.14 9.71
CA ALA A 259 13.22 -3.59 10.89
C ALA A 259 12.31 -2.48 11.43
N ILE A 260 12.78 -1.23 11.47
CA ILE A 260 11.96 -0.07 11.85
C ILE A 260 10.79 0.11 10.86
N ALA A 261 11.04 0.03 9.55
CA ALA A 261 10.01 0.09 8.53
C ALA A 261 8.97 -1.03 8.69
N ALA A 262 9.39 -2.25 9.07
CA ALA A 262 8.49 -3.35 9.38
C ALA A 262 7.58 -3.03 10.57
N ILE A 263 8.13 -2.49 11.66
CA ILE A 263 7.35 -2.08 12.84
C ILE A 263 6.34 -1.00 12.48
N ILE A 264 6.73 0.00 11.68
CA ILE A 264 5.83 1.06 11.19
C ILE A 264 4.64 0.45 10.43
N ASN A 265 4.89 -0.50 9.53
CA ASN A 265 3.82 -1.17 8.77
C ASN A 265 2.93 -2.07 9.67
N LEU A 266 3.46 -2.68 10.73
CA LEU A 266 2.65 -3.40 11.72
C LEU A 266 1.75 -2.47 12.53
N LEU A 267 2.23 -1.28 12.89
CA LEU A 267 1.46 -0.27 13.62
C LEU A 267 0.35 0.37 12.75
N ALA A 268 0.44 0.28 11.44
CA ALA A 268 -0.54 0.86 10.51
C ALA A 268 -1.97 0.36 10.75
N MET A 269 -2.13 -0.96 11.00
CA MET A 269 -3.46 -1.54 11.20
C MET A 269 -4.14 -1.06 12.49
N PRO A 270 -3.54 -1.19 13.69
CA PRO A 270 -4.16 -0.67 14.91
C PRO A 270 -4.39 0.85 14.85
N SER A 271 -3.50 1.60 14.21
CA SER A 271 -3.66 3.06 14.03
C SER A 271 -4.89 3.39 13.19
N SER A 272 -5.08 2.70 12.08
CA SER A 272 -6.22 2.88 11.18
C SER A 272 -7.56 2.52 11.86
N VAL A 273 -7.58 1.42 12.63
CA VAL A 273 -8.77 1.00 13.40
C VAL A 273 -9.10 2.03 14.48
N LEU A 274 -8.09 2.46 15.26
CA LEU A 274 -8.27 3.47 16.31
C LEU A 274 -8.77 4.80 15.73
N GLY A 275 -8.18 5.26 14.63
CA GLY A 275 -8.59 6.48 13.96
C GLY A 275 -10.04 6.44 13.45
N ASN A 276 -10.48 5.28 12.93
CA ASN A 276 -11.88 5.10 12.54
C ASN A 276 -12.83 5.11 13.77
N GLU A 277 -12.42 4.50 14.86
CA GLU A 277 -13.24 4.51 16.09
C GLU A 277 -13.35 5.93 16.68
N LEU A 278 -12.24 6.68 16.72
CA LEU A 278 -12.26 8.10 17.10
C LEU A 278 -13.14 8.93 16.17
N SER A 279 -13.12 8.64 14.86
CA SER A 279 -13.95 9.30 13.85
C SER A 279 -15.45 9.07 14.07
N ARG A 280 -15.82 7.85 14.48
CA ARG A 280 -17.22 7.53 14.86
C ARG A 280 -17.66 8.30 16.09
N ARG A 281 -16.77 8.47 17.06
CA ARG A 281 -17.07 9.12 18.36
C ARG A 281 -17.05 10.63 18.29
N PHE A 282 -16.08 11.23 17.58
CA PHE A 282 -15.83 12.68 17.60
C PHE A 282 -16.13 13.39 16.27
N GLY A 283 -16.62 12.65 15.27
CA GLY A 283 -16.97 13.17 13.96
C GLY A 283 -15.87 12.96 12.92
N ARG A 284 -16.25 12.33 11.79
CA ARG A 284 -15.32 11.85 10.76
C ARG A 284 -14.46 12.95 10.14
N HIS A 285 -15.09 14.04 9.67
CA HIS A 285 -14.36 15.16 9.06
C HIS A 285 -13.33 15.76 10.02
N ARG A 286 -13.71 15.93 11.29
CA ARG A 286 -12.84 16.52 12.31
C ARG A 286 -11.61 15.66 12.56
N ILE A 287 -11.79 14.36 12.76
CA ILE A 287 -10.68 13.46 13.06
C ILE A 287 -9.77 13.28 11.85
N ILE A 288 -10.30 13.08 10.63
CA ILE A 288 -9.49 13.00 9.42
C ILE A 288 -8.64 14.27 9.28
N THR A 289 -9.25 15.45 9.41
CA THR A 289 -8.53 16.73 9.32
C THR A 289 -7.41 16.83 10.37
N MET A 290 -7.71 16.49 11.64
CA MET A 290 -6.71 16.55 12.71
C MET A 290 -5.55 15.59 12.45
N VAL A 291 -5.84 14.35 12.03
CA VAL A 291 -4.83 13.33 11.74
C VAL A 291 -3.95 13.76 10.57
N MET A 292 -4.54 14.19 9.45
CA MET A 292 -3.78 14.64 8.27
C MET A 292 -2.92 15.88 8.57
N LEU A 293 -3.45 16.87 9.30
CA LEU A 293 -2.66 18.06 9.68
C LEU A 293 -1.54 17.71 10.66
N SER A 294 -1.79 16.81 11.63
CA SER A 294 -0.74 16.31 12.53
C SER A 294 0.35 15.57 11.76
N SER A 295 -0.05 14.76 10.77
CA SER A 295 0.87 14.04 9.89
C SER A 295 1.73 14.99 9.06
N ALA A 296 1.11 16.05 8.48
CA ALA A 296 1.83 17.08 7.73
C ALA A 296 2.88 17.80 8.59
N VAL A 297 2.56 18.14 9.84
CA VAL A 297 3.52 18.75 10.77
C VAL A 297 4.65 17.78 11.09
N LEU A 298 4.32 16.51 11.39
CA LEU A 298 5.32 15.48 11.67
C LEU A 298 6.23 15.21 10.47
N ALA A 299 5.71 15.25 9.24
CA ALA A 299 6.53 15.17 8.04
C ALA A 299 7.58 16.28 8.00
N CYS A 300 7.19 17.54 8.25
CA CYS A 300 8.13 18.66 8.29
C CYS A 300 9.19 18.48 9.39
N VAL A 301 8.79 18.08 10.59
CA VAL A 301 9.72 17.84 11.71
C VAL A 301 10.67 16.70 11.38
N LEU A 302 10.16 15.59 10.84
CA LEU A 302 10.97 14.45 10.43
C LEU A 302 12.01 14.85 9.39
N GLY A 303 11.62 15.64 8.38
CA GLY A 303 12.52 16.06 7.31
C GLY A 303 13.75 16.83 7.77
N ILE A 304 13.66 17.59 8.86
CA ILE A 304 14.76 18.39 9.42
C ILE A 304 15.49 17.68 10.58
N SER A 305 15.08 16.48 10.97
CA SER A 305 15.59 15.79 12.15
C SER A 305 16.73 14.80 11.87
N ALA A 306 17.26 14.75 10.65
CA ALA A 306 18.23 13.73 10.27
C ALA A 306 19.56 13.77 11.03
N ASP A 307 19.96 14.93 11.58
CA ASP A 307 21.12 15.13 12.43
C ASP A 307 20.83 14.97 13.94
N TRP A 308 19.58 14.61 14.30
CA TRP A 308 19.23 14.37 15.69
C TRP A 308 19.69 12.97 16.14
N PRO A 309 19.74 12.69 17.46
CA PRO A 309 20.01 11.34 17.93
C PRO A 309 19.09 10.33 17.30
N TYR A 310 19.63 9.24 16.77
CA TYR A 310 18.89 8.28 15.93
C TYR A 310 17.63 7.72 16.61
N TRP A 311 17.66 7.50 17.91
CA TRP A 311 16.47 7.05 18.66
C TRP A 311 15.31 8.07 18.62
N VAL A 312 15.62 9.38 18.51
CA VAL A 312 14.61 10.43 18.32
C VAL A 312 14.01 10.33 16.91
N VAL A 313 14.86 10.19 15.90
CA VAL A 313 14.42 10.02 14.49
C VAL A 313 13.54 8.78 14.35
N VAL A 314 13.91 7.67 15.00
CA VAL A 314 13.09 6.45 15.04
C VAL A 314 11.75 6.70 15.73
N GLY A 315 11.74 7.36 16.88
CA GLY A 315 10.52 7.72 17.61
C GLY A 315 9.59 8.60 16.77
N LEU A 316 10.14 9.61 16.10
CA LEU A 316 9.39 10.48 15.16
C LEU A 316 8.86 9.67 13.97
N SER A 317 9.65 8.75 13.41
CA SER A 317 9.24 7.90 12.29
C SER A 317 8.09 6.96 12.68
N LEU A 318 8.11 6.39 13.88
CA LEU A 318 7.02 5.56 14.42
C LEU A 318 5.76 6.40 14.63
N LEU A 319 5.88 7.59 15.23
CA LEU A 319 4.76 8.49 15.45
C LEU A 319 4.16 8.98 14.13
N TYR A 320 5.04 9.32 13.17
CA TYR A 320 4.60 9.66 11.82
C TYR A 320 3.88 8.49 11.14
N GLY A 321 4.37 7.27 11.24
CA GLY A 321 3.71 6.07 10.74
C GLY A 321 2.31 5.83 11.34
N ILE A 322 2.12 6.15 12.62
CA ILE A 322 0.82 6.08 13.30
C ILE A 322 -0.14 7.15 12.74
N THR A 323 0.30 8.40 12.63
CA THR A 323 -0.57 9.48 12.15
C THR A 323 -0.91 9.31 10.68
N LEU A 324 0.06 9.02 9.82
CA LEU A 324 -0.13 8.86 8.38
C LEU A 324 -1.09 7.69 8.01
N THR A 325 -1.35 6.74 8.91
CA THR A 325 -2.30 5.64 8.67
C THR A 325 -3.61 5.76 9.44
N GLY A 326 -3.66 6.67 10.43
CA GLY A 326 -4.80 6.84 11.34
C GLY A 326 -6.11 7.29 10.66
N ASP A 327 -6.05 7.93 9.51
CA ASP A 327 -7.20 8.42 8.76
C ASP A 327 -7.74 7.40 7.72
N SER A 328 -6.94 6.41 7.33
CA SER A 328 -7.18 5.50 6.20
C SER A 328 -8.57 4.83 6.23
N ALA A 329 -8.89 4.10 7.30
CA ALA A 329 -10.19 3.43 7.42
C ALA A 329 -11.35 4.44 7.52
N SER A 330 -11.12 5.62 8.12
CA SER A 330 -12.11 6.69 8.25
C SER A 330 -12.45 7.29 6.89
N ILE A 331 -11.46 7.53 6.04
CA ILE A 331 -11.66 8.06 4.70
C ILE A 331 -12.44 7.03 3.86
N THR A 332 -12.02 5.76 3.86
CA THR A 332 -12.69 4.69 3.13
C THR A 332 -14.14 4.50 3.58
N ALA A 333 -14.40 4.50 4.90
CA ALA A 333 -15.75 4.44 5.43
C ALA A 333 -16.58 5.69 5.06
N GLY A 334 -15.94 6.86 4.92
CA GLY A 334 -16.55 8.09 4.43
C GLY A 334 -16.98 7.99 2.97
N VAL A 335 -16.13 7.44 2.11
CA VAL A 335 -16.44 7.17 0.69
C VAL A 335 -17.66 6.26 0.56
N VAL A 336 -17.67 5.14 1.29
CA VAL A 336 -18.80 4.18 1.26
C VAL A 336 -20.09 4.84 1.73
N ALA A 337 -20.04 5.64 2.80
CA ALA A 337 -21.21 6.32 3.33
C ALA A 337 -21.74 7.44 2.41
N ALA A 338 -20.87 8.10 1.65
CA ALA A 338 -21.22 9.15 0.71
C ALA A 338 -21.59 8.63 -0.70
N ALA A 339 -21.45 7.33 -0.96
CA ALA A 339 -21.70 6.73 -2.26
C ALA A 339 -23.18 6.94 -2.71
N PRO A 340 -23.43 7.36 -3.94
CA PRO A 340 -24.79 7.43 -4.48
C PRO A 340 -25.49 6.06 -4.43
N LYS A 341 -26.79 6.06 -4.16
CA LYS A 341 -27.59 4.83 -4.09
C LYS A 341 -27.45 4.01 -5.37
N GLY A 342 -27.08 2.73 -5.23
CA GLY A 342 -26.85 1.82 -6.35
C GLY A 342 -25.47 1.93 -7.03
N TYR A 343 -24.62 2.89 -6.64
CA TYR A 343 -23.30 3.13 -7.23
C TYR A 343 -22.12 2.86 -6.27
N GLN A 344 -22.34 2.10 -5.19
CA GLN A 344 -21.31 1.81 -4.20
C GLN A 344 -20.07 1.16 -4.83
N GLY A 345 -20.26 0.16 -5.72
CA GLY A 345 -19.16 -0.49 -6.42
C GLY A 345 -18.38 0.46 -7.32
N ALA A 346 -19.09 1.29 -8.11
CA ALA A 346 -18.50 2.32 -8.97
C ALA A 346 -17.73 3.36 -8.13
N THR A 347 -18.28 3.76 -6.98
CA THR A 347 -17.62 4.69 -6.06
C THR A 347 -16.32 4.11 -5.50
N MET A 348 -16.31 2.83 -5.12
CA MET A 348 -15.09 2.16 -4.65
C MET A 348 -14.06 1.98 -5.78
N ALA A 349 -14.48 1.76 -7.01
CA ALA A 349 -13.59 1.71 -8.16
C ALA A 349 -12.92 3.07 -8.41
N VAL A 350 -13.71 4.17 -8.42
CA VAL A 350 -13.19 5.55 -8.55
C VAL A 350 -12.24 5.88 -7.40
N HIS A 351 -12.64 5.54 -6.16
CA HIS A 351 -11.80 5.71 -4.97
C HIS A 351 -10.45 5.02 -5.09
N SER A 352 -10.44 3.76 -5.52
CA SER A 352 -9.19 3.01 -5.71
C SER A 352 -8.36 3.59 -6.85
N CYS A 353 -8.95 3.82 -8.03
CA CYS A 353 -8.20 4.29 -9.19
C CYS A 353 -7.59 5.69 -8.96
N ILE A 354 -8.39 6.65 -8.48
CA ILE A 354 -7.89 8.01 -8.24
C ILE A 354 -6.92 8.01 -7.04
N GLY A 355 -7.24 7.26 -5.97
CA GLY A 355 -6.38 7.15 -4.80
C GLY A 355 -4.98 6.61 -5.12
N PHE A 356 -4.87 5.62 -5.98
CA PHE A 356 -3.57 5.06 -6.37
C PHE A 356 -2.76 5.93 -7.33
N ILE A 357 -3.34 7.00 -7.91
CA ILE A 357 -2.55 8.07 -8.55
C ILE A 357 -1.61 8.71 -7.52
N GLY A 358 -2.07 8.90 -6.28
CA GLY A 358 -1.21 9.34 -5.17
C GLY A 358 -0.07 8.37 -4.88
N ALA A 359 -0.35 7.06 -4.92
CA ALA A 359 0.66 6.02 -4.72
C ALA A 359 1.76 6.00 -5.80
N PHE A 360 1.42 6.37 -7.03
CA PHE A 360 2.39 6.57 -8.11
C PHE A 360 3.14 7.89 -7.96
N ALA A 361 2.39 8.99 -7.83
CA ALA A 361 2.94 10.34 -7.86
C ALA A 361 3.83 10.63 -6.64
N GLY A 362 3.47 10.11 -5.46
CA GLY A 362 4.18 10.37 -4.21
C GLY A 362 5.67 10.01 -4.27
N PRO A 363 6.04 8.74 -4.49
CA PRO A 363 7.43 8.34 -4.57
C PRO A 363 8.22 9.08 -5.65
N LEU A 364 7.59 9.31 -6.81
CA LEU A 364 8.20 10.03 -7.93
C LEU A 364 8.48 11.49 -7.58
N MET A 365 7.47 12.22 -7.12
CA MET A 365 7.63 13.65 -6.84
C MET A 365 8.54 13.90 -5.63
N PHE A 366 8.57 12.99 -4.67
CA PHE A 366 9.53 13.03 -3.57
C PHE A 366 10.97 12.91 -4.09
N GLY A 367 11.23 11.97 -5.00
CA GLY A 367 12.54 11.82 -5.64
C GLY A 367 12.94 13.06 -6.45
N VAL A 368 12.01 13.63 -7.22
CA VAL A 368 12.23 14.89 -7.96
C VAL A 368 12.58 16.04 -7.00
N MET A 369 11.87 16.15 -5.87
CA MET A 369 12.16 17.17 -4.86
C MET A 369 13.53 16.99 -4.22
N LEU A 370 13.95 15.74 -3.97
CA LEU A 370 15.31 15.47 -3.49
C LEU A 370 16.37 15.89 -4.50
N ASP A 371 16.20 15.59 -5.80
CA ASP A 371 17.15 15.99 -6.84
C ASP A 371 17.21 17.52 -6.99
N ILE A 372 16.06 18.21 -7.03
CA ILE A 372 16.00 19.67 -7.17
C ILE A 372 16.62 20.38 -5.96
N ALA A 373 16.37 19.85 -4.75
CA ALA A 373 16.84 20.48 -3.53
C ALA A 373 18.27 20.07 -3.11
N SER A 374 18.89 19.13 -3.82
CA SER A 374 20.28 18.72 -3.55
C SER A 374 21.24 19.64 -4.30
N PRO A 375 22.19 20.30 -3.60
CA PRO A 375 23.19 21.15 -4.25
C PRO A 375 24.09 20.31 -5.18
N THR A 376 24.34 20.80 -6.39
CA THR A 376 25.21 20.13 -7.39
C THR A 376 26.67 20.06 -6.96
N ASP A 377 27.10 20.98 -6.09
CA ASP A 377 28.48 21.13 -5.65
C ASP A 377 28.89 20.23 -4.48
N VAL A 378 27.91 19.66 -3.75
CA VAL A 378 28.16 18.86 -2.54
C VAL A 378 28.12 17.35 -2.84
N GLY A 379 27.70 16.96 -4.05
CA GLY A 379 27.75 15.56 -4.52
C GLY A 379 26.86 14.57 -3.75
N GLY A 380 25.84 15.03 -2.99
CA GLY A 380 25.00 14.16 -2.19
C GLY A 380 23.78 14.83 -1.57
N GLU A 381 22.99 14.02 -0.86
CA GLU A 381 21.82 14.48 -0.11
C GLU A 381 22.25 15.31 1.10
N THR A 382 21.46 16.34 1.40
CA THR A 382 21.64 17.17 2.59
C THR A 382 20.41 17.10 3.50
N ILE A 383 20.53 17.52 4.74
CA ILE A 383 19.37 17.66 5.65
C ILE A 383 18.33 18.59 5.02
N ALA A 384 18.79 19.66 4.38
CA ALA A 384 17.90 20.62 3.72
C ALA A 384 17.12 19.98 2.57
N SER A 385 17.72 19.09 1.75
CA SER A 385 17.02 18.42 0.65
C SER A 385 15.92 17.48 1.17
N TRP A 386 16.19 16.73 2.23
CA TRP A 386 15.18 15.93 2.92
C TRP A 386 14.10 16.79 3.55
N GLY A 387 14.48 17.91 4.18
CA GLY A 387 13.55 18.89 4.74
C GLY A 387 12.55 19.41 3.70
N TRP A 388 13.04 19.80 2.53
CA TRP A 388 12.18 20.27 1.44
C TRP A 388 11.26 19.17 0.88
N ALA A 389 11.77 17.94 0.70
CA ALA A 389 10.99 16.83 0.19
C ALA A 389 9.86 16.43 1.16
N PHE A 390 10.13 16.37 2.47
CA PHE A 390 9.10 16.11 3.48
C PHE A 390 8.13 17.28 3.66
N ALA A 391 8.59 18.54 3.59
CA ALA A 391 7.72 19.72 3.64
C ALA A 391 6.77 19.75 2.44
N PHE A 392 7.25 19.43 1.25
CA PHE A 392 6.42 19.27 0.06
C PHE A 392 5.35 18.17 0.26
N THR A 393 5.75 17.03 0.83
CA THR A 393 4.79 15.95 1.18
C THR A 393 3.73 16.45 2.15
N GLY A 394 4.13 17.13 3.22
CA GLY A 394 3.20 17.74 4.18
C GLY A 394 2.24 18.73 3.53
N LEU A 395 2.74 19.55 2.57
CA LEU A 395 1.88 20.47 1.82
C LEU A 395 0.80 19.71 1.02
N ILE A 396 1.18 18.66 0.29
CA ILE A 396 0.23 17.87 -0.49
C ILE A 396 -0.83 17.21 0.43
N VAL A 397 -0.43 16.72 1.60
CA VAL A 397 -1.37 16.14 2.57
C VAL A 397 -2.44 17.12 3.00
N THR A 398 -2.11 18.43 3.14
CA THR A 398 -3.10 19.46 3.52
C THR A 398 -4.21 19.64 2.49
N LEU A 399 -4.01 19.20 1.25
CA LEU A 399 -5.06 19.21 0.22
C LEU A 399 -6.21 18.25 0.54
N GLY A 400 -5.97 17.20 1.35
CA GLY A 400 -7.02 16.28 1.79
C GLY A 400 -8.09 16.96 2.66
N PRO A 401 -7.74 17.58 3.81
CA PRO A 401 -8.66 18.41 4.58
C PRO A 401 -9.34 19.51 3.77
N LEU A 402 -8.59 20.17 2.88
CA LEU A 402 -9.14 21.20 1.99
C LEU A 402 -10.22 20.64 1.06
N ALA A 403 -9.97 19.49 0.44
CA ALA A 403 -10.95 18.82 -0.42
C ALA A 403 -12.21 18.43 0.35
N LEU A 404 -12.05 17.88 1.57
CA LEU A 404 -13.18 17.56 2.45
C LEU A 404 -13.99 18.79 2.84
N ALA A 405 -13.35 19.94 3.09
CA ALA A 405 -14.03 21.16 3.45
C ALA A 405 -14.79 21.78 2.27
N LEU A 406 -14.16 21.84 1.07
CA LEU A 406 -14.73 22.48 -0.11
C LEU A 406 -15.83 21.64 -0.78
N LEU A 407 -15.75 20.31 -0.67
CA LEU A 407 -16.69 19.38 -1.31
C LEU A 407 -17.73 18.82 -0.34
N ARG A 408 -17.77 19.33 0.89
CA ARG A 408 -18.80 18.98 1.87
C ARG A 408 -20.20 19.34 1.37
N GLU A 409 -21.15 18.44 1.50
CA GLU A 409 -22.56 18.79 1.28
C GLU A 409 -22.97 19.89 2.26
N LYS A 410 -23.49 21.01 1.72
CA LYS A 410 -24.17 22.00 2.56
C LYS A 410 -25.39 21.33 3.15
N LYS A 411 -25.53 21.32 4.48
CA LYS A 411 -26.82 21.01 5.10
C LYS A 411 -27.85 21.91 4.43
N LYS A 412 -28.85 21.32 3.80
CA LYS A 412 -30.06 22.04 3.46
C LYS A 412 -30.71 22.40 4.81
N ASP A 413 -30.63 23.66 5.16
CA ASP A 413 -31.43 24.24 6.27
C ASP A 413 -32.91 24.06 5.96
#